data_983170f2c15502fc85056a64fa804996
#
_entry.id   983170f2c15502fc85056a64fa804996
#
_cell.length_a   1.000
_cell.length_b   1.000
_cell.length_c   1.000
_cell.angle_alpha   90.00
_cell.angle_beta   90.00
_cell.angle_gamma   90.00
#
_symmetry.space_group_name_H-M   'P 1'
#
loop_
_entity.id
_entity.type
_entity.pdbx_description
1 polymer ?
#
loop_
_entity_poly.entity_id
_entity_poly.type
_entity_poly.pdbx_seq_one_letter_code
_entity_poly.pdbx_strand_id
1 'polypeptide(L)'
;MPGDFDTVKERVDIVQLVEERVSLKKVGRAYSGLCPFHSEKTPSFTVDPDRRTYHCFGCGRHGDIFTWLEELDGLEPVEALKVLAERAGVELTSRRDPAEQEREKRLLAANDTAHFYFRQALRGTERGKEVARYIAERGIQPEMVEKFGLGYAPDSWDGLVGYLRKKGYADDEVVAAGLVGRNDRGVFDWFRDRLIVPIKDGRGRIIAFGGRAMRADQRGKYVNSQGTTLFNKGATLYALDAARPAIRKERAAVIVEGYFDAIALHQAGFENAVASMGTALTEDQYHVLDAMRIERAIVAFDGDAAGQNSAERRGIDLAQQVQRAVRRAGRGAVTATTGLSVYVTVLPSDTDPDVLARRDPEGLRALLREAKPVLEFVLERIAQRSDLRSPVGSRRFLAETLPLVGGEPDQLTRELYLGTLSSLTGIDQETLRREAAAAPPPARRAVAAANETPAKQTAPAERYLMALLIRFPEEAARTELASGDLDDPDHRAMFELLKAGKHPTSDLPAHLAAKAAALGASAPELEGELDVAQAVETAALGLRERKLRRLMKDAQGQLARANGGDVATVDGEVAQLANELAELMHRRERHTVLHAADADERDE
;
A
#
# COMPACT_ATOMS: atom_id res chain seq x y z
N MET A 1 -2.81 -35.42 -7.37
CA MET A 1 -1.42 -35.63 -7.82
C MET A 1 -0.51 -34.92 -6.83
N PRO A 2 0.61 -35.51 -6.41
CA PRO A 2 1.57 -34.76 -5.57
C PRO A 2 1.99 -33.47 -6.29
N GLY A 3 2.12 -32.39 -5.55
CA GLY A 3 2.58 -31.12 -6.11
C GLY A 3 4.06 -31.17 -6.48
N ASP A 4 4.54 -30.21 -7.27
CA ASP A 4 5.97 -30.13 -7.65
C ASP A 4 6.90 -30.16 -6.43
N PHE A 5 6.50 -29.53 -5.32
CA PHE A 5 7.22 -29.58 -4.04
C PHE A 5 7.37 -30.99 -3.51
N ASP A 6 6.31 -31.78 -3.51
CA ASP A 6 6.34 -33.17 -3.02
C ASP A 6 7.23 -34.03 -3.91
N THR A 7 7.10 -33.88 -5.23
CA THR A 7 7.91 -34.63 -6.21
C THR A 7 9.40 -34.33 -6.06
N VAL A 8 9.77 -33.06 -5.90
CA VAL A 8 11.17 -32.66 -5.72
C VAL A 8 11.69 -33.13 -4.35
N LYS A 9 10.89 -33.02 -3.30
CA LYS A 9 11.24 -33.48 -1.95
C LYS A 9 11.49 -34.99 -1.92
N GLU A 10 10.78 -35.75 -2.74
CA GLU A 10 10.99 -37.20 -2.83
C GLU A 10 12.30 -37.60 -3.55
N ARG A 11 12.77 -36.76 -4.48
CA ARG A 11 13.93 -37.09 -5.32
C ARG A 11 15.26 -36.52 -4.81
N VAL A 12 15.23 -35.50 -3.98
CA VAL A 12 16.45 -34.88 -3.45
C VAL A 12 16.86 -35.57 -2.15
N ASP A 13 18.11 -36.03 -2.07
CA ASP A 13 18.70 -36.54 -0.85
C ASP A 13 19.16 -35.38 0.06
N ILE A 14 18.49 -35.24 1.21
CA ILE A 14 18.81 -34.18 2.17
C ILE A 14 20.21 -34.32 2.76
N VAL A 15 20.72 -35.56 2.92
CA VAL A 15 22.05 -35.78 3.49
C VAL A 15 23.11 -35.23 2.53
N GLN A 16 23.02 -35.59 1.25
CA GLN A 16 23.95 -35.09 0.22
C GLN A 16 23.87 -33.56 0.11
N LEU A 17 22.65 -32.99 0.13
CA LEU A 17 22.45 -31.54 0.07
C LEU A 17 23.13 -30.81 1.23
N VAL A 18 23.01 -31.36 2.44
CA VAL A 18 23.58 -30.77 3.66
C VAL A 18 25.09 -30.97 3.71
N GLU A 19 25.60 -32.12 3.26
CA GLU A 19 27.05 -32.43 3.25
C GLU A 19 27.87 -31.47 2.39
N GLU A 20 27.27 -30.77 1.43
CA GLU A 20 27.95 -29.72 0.67
C GLU A 20 28.42 -28.54 1.52
N ARG A 21 27.81 -28.33 2.66
CA ARG A 21 28.08 -27.19 3.56
C ARG A 21 28.50 -27.60 4.96
N VAL A 22 28.14 -28.80 5.39
CA VAL A 22 28.34 -29.28 6.78
C VAL A 22 28.95 -30.67 6.74
N SER A 23 30.07 -30.84 7.42
CA SER A 23 30.65 -32.18 7.60
C SER A 23 29.78 -33.03 8.53
N LEU A 24 29.13 -34.06 7.99
CA LEU A 24 28.23 -34.93 8.71
C LEU A 24 28.92 -36.25 9.10
N LYS A 25 28.58 -36.78 10.27
CA LYS A 25 28.97 -38.13 10.75
C LYS A 25 27.72 -38.93 11.02
N LYS A 26 27.68 -40.17 10.56
CA LYS A 26 26.54 -41.06 10.79
C LYS A 26 26.46 -41.46 12.25
N VAL A 27 25.32 -41.26 12.89
CA VAL A 27 25.03 -41.60 14.26
C VAL A 27 23.71 -42.37 14.31
N GLY A 28 23.80 -43.69 14.33
CA GLY A 28 22.64 -44.57 14.24
C GLY A 28 21.92 -44.46 12.87
N ARG A 29 20.65 -44.05 12.88
CA ARG A 29 19.84 -43.80 11.67
C ARG A 29 19.96 -42.38 11.14
N ALA A 30 20.46 -41.44 11.92
CA ALA A 30 20.62 -40.04 11.56
C ALA A 30 22.08 -39.67 11.31
N TYR A 31 22.28 -38.44 10.81
CA TYR A 31 23.59 -37.84 10.65
C TYR A 31 23.74 -36.65 11.59
N SER A 32 24.94 -36.40 12.13
CA SER A 32 25.20 -35.29 13.05
C SER A 32 26.43 -34.49 12.61
N GLY A 33 26.39 -33.17 12.81
CA GLY A 33 27.46 -32.24 12.49
C GLY A 33 27.37 -30.94 13.31
N LEU A 34 28.31 -30.03 13.08
CA LEU A 34 28.25 -28.69 13.64
C LEU A 34 27.20 -27.85 12.89
N CYS A 35 26.41 -27.07 13.61
CA CYS A 35 25.37 -26.25 13.03
C CYS A 35 25.93 -25.11 12.19
N PRO A 36 25.46 -24.91 10.95
CA PRO A 36 25.90 -23.77 10.13
C PRO A 36 25.23 -22.45 10.52
N PHE A 37 24.19 -22.50 11.35
CA PHE A 37 23.37 -21.34 11.68
C PHE A 37 23.78 -20.65 13.00
N HIS A 38 24.61 -21.30 13.83
CA HIS A 38 25.17 -20.72 15.05
C HIS A 38 26.56 -21.30 15.34
N SER A 39 27.36 -20.58 16.10
CA SER A 39 28.70 -21.03 16.48
C SER A 39 28.65 -22.01 17.63
N GLU A 40 29.16 -23.23 17.43
CA GLU A 40 29.24 -24.28 18.48
C GLU A 40 30.51 -25.11 18.34
N LYS A 41 30.90 -25.77 19.41
CA LYS A 41 32.07 -26.68 19.46
C LYS A 41 31.68 -28.16 19.50
N THR A 42 30.48 -28.46 19.96
CA THR A 42 29.91 -29.80 20.05
C THR A 42 28.76 -29.96 19.06
N PRO A 43 28.74 -31.05 18.27
CA PRO A 43 27.70 -31.25 17.29
C PRO A 43 26.30 -31.32 17.92
N SER A 44 25.42 -30.38 17.53
CA SER A 44 24.01 -30.37 17.94
C SER A 44 23.06 -30.40 16.74
N PHE A 45 23.60 -30.35 15.52
CA PHE A 45 22.85 -30.41 14.30
C PHE A 45 22.67 -31.85 13.84
N THR A 46 21.44 -32.24 13.52
CA THR A 46 21.07 -33.59 13.08
C THR A 46 20.28 -33.54 11.78
N VAL A 47 20.55 -34.51 10.90
CA VAL A 47 19.80 -34.75 9.65
C VAL A 47 19.20 -36.16 9.71
N ASP A 48 17.89 -36.24 9.54
CA ASP A 48 17.12 -37.48 9.50
C ASP A 48 16.77 -37.81 8.03
N PRO A 49 17.41 -38.78 7.38
CA PRO A 49 17.16 -39.13 5.99
C PRO A 49 15.76 -39.75 5.80
N ASP A 50 15.22 -40.47 6.80
CA ASP A 50 13.92 -41.13 6.68
C ASP A 50 12.78 -40.08 6.69
N ARG A 51 12.91 -39.07 7.54
CA ARG A 51 11.98 -37.94 7.62
C ARG A 51 12.28 -36.83 6.61
N ARG A 52 13.45 -36.86 5.98
CA ARG A 52 13.95 -35.81 5.08
C ARG A 52 13.95 -34.42 5.71
N THR A 53 14.41 -34.36 6.95
CA THR A 53 14.44 -33.12 7.74
C THR A 53 15.77 -32.96 8.46
N TYR A 54 16.11 -31.72 8.78
CA TYR A 54 17.17 -31.41 9.75
C TYR A 54 16.61 -30.76 11.00
N HIS A 55 17.35 -30.87 12.09
CA HIS A 55 17.04 -30.21 13.36
C HIS A 55 18.34 -29.91 14.12
N CYS A 56 18.46 -28.68 14.61
CA CYS A 56 19.54 -28.28 15.53
C CYS A 56 19.02 -28.19 16.96
N PHE A 57 19.53 -29.02 17.87
CA PHE A 57 19.16 -29.00 19.27
C PHE A 57 19.79 -27.83 20.06
N GLY A 58 20.78 -27.12 19.46
CA GLY A 58 21.43 -25.96 20.07
C GLY A 58 20.63 -24.65 19.83
N CYS A 59 20.23 -24.36 18.58
CA CYS A 59 19.53 -23.13 18.25
C CYS A 59 18.06 -23.33 17.88
N GLY A 60 17.54 -24.57 17.88
CA GLY A 60 16.14 -24.90 17.59
C GLY A 60 15.75 -24.84 16.11
N ARG A 61 16.66 -24.49 15.20
CA ARG A 61 16.38 -24.46 13.76
C ARG A 61 16.10 -25.84 13.22
N HIS A 62 15.08 -25.94 12.39
CA HIS A 62 14.66 -27.19 11.77
C HIS A 62 13.97 -26.91 10.43
N GLY A 63 13.98 -27.89 9.55
CA GLY A 63 13.34 -27.75 8.25
C GLY A 63 13.59 -28.94 7.32
N ASP A 64 13.23 -28.77 6.07
CA ASP A 64 13.48 -29.71 4.99
C ASP A 64 14.46 -29.13 3.94
N ILE A 65 14.56 -29.78 2.79
CA ILE A 65 15.47 -29.36 1.71
C ILE A 65 15.19 -27.96 1.20
N PHE A 66 13.92 -27.52 1.18
CA PHE A 66 13.57 -26.17 0.73
C PHE A 66 13.97 -25.15 1.80
N THR A 67 13.57 -25.38 3.06
CA THR A 67 13.96 -24.54 4.18
C THR A 67 15.49 -24.43 4.31
N TRP A 68 16.22 -25.49 3.99
CA TRP A 68 17.68 -25.48 3.97
C TRP A 68 18.25 -24.42 3.02
N LEU A 69 17.79 -24.39 1.76
CA LEU A 69 18.22 -23.38 0.78
C LEU A 69 17.69 -21.98 1.10
N GLU A 70 16.48 -21.88 1.63
CA GLU A 70 15.91 -20.61 2.08
C GLU A 70 16.75 -19.97 3.18
N GLU A 71 17.19 -20.76 4.16
CA GLU A 71 17.96 -20.24 5.30
C GLU A 71 19.43 -20.01 5.02
N LEU A 72 20.09 -20.85 4.20
CA LEU A 72 21.51 -20.73 3.88
C LEU A 72 21.80 -19.82 2.71
N ASP A 73 21.08 -20.00 1.59
CA ASP A 73 21.34 -19.28 0.35
C ASP A 73 20.40 -18.08 0.18
N GLY A 74 19.43 -17.92 1.08
CA GLY A 74 18.53 -16.79 1.06
C GLY A 74 17.48 -16.84 -0.06
N LEU A 75 17.22 -18.01 -0.62
CA LEU A 75 16.30 -18.19 -1.73
C LEU A 75 14.83 -18.08 -1.27
N GLU A 76 13.97 -17.57 -2.18
CA GLU A 76 12.53 -17.69 -1.98
C GLU A 76 12.06 -19.14 -2.19
N PRO A 77 10.94 -19.58 -1.59
CA PRO A 77 10.47 -20.98 -1.70
C PRO A 77 10.36 -21.48 -3.14
N VAL A 78 9.91 -20.63 -4.06
CA VAL A 78 9.81 -20.97 -5.49
C VAL A 78 11.19 -21.05 -6.16
N GLU A 79 12.17 -20.29 -5.68
CA GLU A 79 13.56 -20.37 -6.18
C GLU A 79 14.25 -21.61 -5.67
N ALA A 80 14.09 -21.93 -4.39
CA ALA A 80 14.55 -23.17 -3.80
C ALA A 80 13.96 -24.38 -4.56
N LEU A 81 12.65 -24.33 -4.88
CA LEU A 81 12.01 -25.35 -5.69
C LEU A 81 12.67 -25.49 -7.08
N LYS A 82 12.96 -24.39 -7.78
CA LYS A 82 13.60 -24.42 -9.10
C LYS A 82 14.99 -25.03 -9.05
N VAL A 83 15.82 -24.59 -8.10
CA VAL A 83 17.19 -25.08 -7.91
C VAL A 83 17.18 -26.58 -7.60
N LEU A 84 16.31 -27.02 -6.70
CA LEU A 84 16.22 -28.43 -6.32
C LEU A 84 15.57 -29.29 -7.43
N ALA A 85 14.64 -28.75 -8.20
CA ALA A 85 14.05 -29.45 -9.34
C ALA A 85 15.06 -29.68 -10.46
N GLU A 86 15.87 -28.68 -10.80
CA GLU A 86 16.96 -28.80 -11.76
C GLU A 86 17.96 -29.87 -11.31
N ARG A 87 18.34 -29.84 -10.05
CA ARG A 87 19.23 -30.83 -9.44
C ARG A 87 18.67 -32.25 -9.45
N ALA A 88 17.36 -32.39 -9.22
CA ALA A 88 16.67 -33.68 -9.19
C ALA A 88 16.26 -34.20 -10.58
N GLY A 89 16.49 -33.43 -11.64
CA GLY A 89 15.98 -33.73 -12.98
C GLY A 89 14.45 -33.79 -13.04
N VAL A 90 13.77 -32.94 -12.24
CA VAL A 90 12.31 -32.82 -12.21
C VAL A 90 11.89 -31.66 -13.10
N GLU A 91 11.15 -31.94 -14.16
CA GLU A 91 10.46 -30.89 -14.91
C GLU A 91 9.32 -30.34 -14.04
N LEU A 92 9.44 -29.06 -13.66
CA LEU A 92 8.38 -28.39 -12.95
C LEU A 92 7.20 -28.17 -13.88
N THR A 93 6.02 -28.54 -13.43
CA THR A 93 4.78 -28.19 -14.12
C THR A 93 4.58 -26.69 -14.01
N SER A 94 5.21 -25.94 -14.93
CA SER A 94 5.02 -24.51 -15.03
C SER A 94 3.55 -24.23 -15.33
N ARG A 95 2.80 -23.80 -14.30
CA ARG A 95 1.40 -23.35 -14.48
C ARG A 95 1.30 -22.01 -15.21
N ARG A 96 2.43 -21.34 -15.48
CA ARG A 96 2.45 -20.08 -16.21
C ARG A 96 2.62 -20.35 -17.70
N ASP A 97 1.72 -19.76 -18.47
CA ASP A 97 1.81 -19.74 -19.93
C ASP A 97 3.19 -19.19 -20.36
N PRO A 98 3.93 -19.88 -21.25
CA PRO A 98 5.18 -19.37 -21.80
C PRO A 98 5.05 -17.96 -22.40
N ALA A 99 3.89 -17.63 -22.97
CA ALA A 99 3.59 -16.29 -23.48
C ALA A 99 3.51 -15.25 -22.37
N GLU A 100 2.96 -15.61 -21.20
CA GLU A 100 2.93 -14.72 -20.03
C GLU A 100 4.34 -14.49 -19.45
N GLN A 101 5.17 -15.53 -19.42
CA GLN A 101 6.57 -15.40 -18.97
C GLN A 101 7.39 -14.52 -19.91
N GLU A 102 7.23 -14.67 -21.21
CA GLU A 102 7.92 -13.82 -22.18
C GLU A 102 7.44 -12.38 -22.09
N ARG A 103 6.14 -12.18 -21.90
CA ARG A 103 5.58 -10.85 -21.65
C ARG A 103 6.14 -10.22 -20.38
N GLU A 104 6.22 -10.97 -19.26
CA GLU A 104 6.83 -10.48 -18.00
C GLU A 104 8.27 -10.02 -18.23
N LYS A 105 9.09 -10.85 -18.91
CA LYS A 105 10.48 -10.50 -19.24
C LYS A 105 10.56 -9.22 -20.08
N ARG A 106 9.66 -9.08 -21.03
CA ARG A 106 9.60 -7.92 -21.92
C ARG A 106 9.27 -6.63 -21.15
N LEU A 107 8.31 -6.70 -20.22
CA LEU A 107 7.94 -5.57 -19.38
C LEU A 107 9.08 -5.16 -18.42
N LEU A 108 9.76 -6.14 -17.81
CA LEU A 108 10.93 -5.89 -16.97
C LEU A 108 12.06 -5.22 -17.76
N ALA A 109 12.36 -5.70 -18.98
CA ALA A 109 13.35 -5.10 -19.86
C ALA A 109 12.99 -3.65 -20.26
N ALA A 110 11.69 -3.34 -20.42
CA ALA A 110 11.23 -1.97 -20.65
C ALA A 110 11.49 -1.08 -19.43
N ASN A 111 11.25 -1.58 -18.20
CA ASN A 111 11.56 -0.85 -16.97
C ASN A 111 13.07 -0.59 -16.82
N ASP A 112 13.92 -1.57 -17.09
CA ASP A 112 15.38 -1.39 -17.06
C ASP A 112 15.84 -0.34 -18.09
N THR A 113 15.25 -0.35 -19.28
CA THR A 113 15.53 0.62 -20.34
C THR A 113 15.09 2.03 -19.94
N ALA A 114 13.92 2.18 -19.32
CA ALA A 114 13.44 3.45 -18.79
C ALA A 114 14.32 3.95 -17.63
N HIS A 115 14.76 3.06 -16.74
CA HIS A 115 15.68 3.39 -15.66
C HIS A 115 17.00 3.94 -16.19
N PHE A 116 17.56 3.30 -17.22
CA PHE A 116 18.75 3.82 -17.89
C PHE A 116 18.52 5.24 -18.43
N TYR A 117 17.39 5.50 -19.09
CA TYR A 117 17.02 6.82 -19.60
C TYR A 117 16.97 7.86 -18.48
N PHE A 118 16.30 7.58 -17.36
CA PHE A 118 16.20 8.49 -16.22
C PHE A 118 17.55 8.76 -15.56
N ARG A 119 18.42 7.76 -15.46
CA ARG A 119 19.78 7.95 -14.93
C ARG A 119 20.65 8.81 -15.84
N GLN A 120 20.55 8.63 -17.15
CA GLN A 120 21.26 9.49 -18.12
C GLN A 120 20.73 10.92 -18.06
N ALA A 121 19.43 11.12 -17.93
CA ALA A 121 18.84 12.44 -17.80
C ALA A 121 19.30 13.17 -16.51
N LEU A 122 19.40 12.46 -15.38
CA LEU A 122 19.92 13.03 -14.13
C LEU A 122 21.37 13.55 -14.28
N ARG A 123 22.21 12.80 -15.01
CA ARG A 123 23.65 13.11 -15.17
C ARG A 123 23.93 14.10 -16.30
N GLY A 124 23.15 14.03 -17.39
CA GLY A 124 23.48 14.66 -18.66
C GLY A 124 22.73 15.95 -18.99
N THR A 125 21.62 16.26 -18.28
CA THR A 125 20.84 17.48 -18.54
C THR A 125 21.11 18.56 -17.51
N GLU A 126 20.96 19.84 -17.88
CA GLU A 126 21.12 20.96 -16.92
C GLU A 126 20.10 20.84 -15.78
N ARG A 127 18.84 20.55 -16.09
CA ARG A 127 17.81 20.33 -15.07
C ARG A 127 18.12 19.09 -14.19
N GLY A 128 18.70 18.03 -14.76
CA GLY A 128 19.19 16.88 -14.01
C GLY A 128 20.27 17.25 -12.97
N LYS A 129 21.19 18.15 -13.32
CA LYS A 129 22.21 18.67 -12.37
C LYS A 129 21.58 19.46 -11.22
N GLU A 130 20.51 20.21 -11.47
CA GLU A 130 19.73 20.87 -10.41
C GLU A 130 19.05 19.86 -9.48
N VAL A 131 18.49 18.79 -10.06
CA VAL A 131 17.91 17.69 -9.29
C VAL A 131 18.97 16.97 -8.46
N ALA A 132 20.17 16.76 -9.01
CA ALA A 132 21.30 16.19 -8.26
C ALA A 132 21.74 17.08 -7.08
N ARG A 133 21.76 18.41 -7.26
CA ARG A 133 21.98 19.36 -6.15
C ARG A 133 20.91 19.25 -5.08
N TYR A 134 19.65 19.21 -5.49
CA TYR A 134 18.52 19.00 -4.57
C TYR A 134 18.66 17.71 -3.75
N ILE A 135 19.09 16.61 -4.37
CA ILE A 135 19.37 15.34 -3.66
C ILE A 135 20.47 15.54 -2.61
N ALA A 136 21.55 16.22 -2.98
CA ALA A 136 22.67 16.53 -2.08
C ALA A 136 22.25 17.47 -0.92
N GLU A 137 21.44 18.50 -1.19
CA GLU A 137 20.88 19.41 -0.18
C GLU A 137 19.98 18.67 0.83
N ARG A 138 19.31 17.60 0.41
CA ARG A 138 18.60 16.68 1.31
C ARG A 138 19.54 15.77 2.10
N GLY A 139 20.84 15.86 1.92
CA GLY A 139 21.84 15.09 2.64
C GLY A 139 22.01 13.65 2.14
N ILE A 140 21.51 13.32 0.95
CA ILE A 140 21.72 12.00 0.32
C ILE A 140 23.07 12.01 -0.39
N GLN A 141 23.94 11.08 -0.02
CA GLN A 141 25.30 10.96 -0.57
C GLN A 141 25.30 10.30 -1.97
N PRO A 142 26.29 10.57 -2.81
CA PRO A 142 26.39 10.00 -4.16
C PRO A 142 26.34 8.47 -4.19
N GLU A 143 26.89 7.81 -3.18
CA GLU A 143 26.89 6.35 -3.04
C GLU A 143 25.46 5.82 -2.92
N MET A 144 24.58 6.55 -2.21
CA MET A 144 23.16 6.19 -2.08
C MET A 144 22.40 6.46 -3.38
N VAL A 145 22.74 7.53 -4.10
CA VAL A 145 22.17 7.80 -5.44
C VAL A 145 22.45 6.62 -6.38
N GLU A 146 23.68 6.08 -6.35
CA GLU A 146 24.05 4.91 -7.14
C GLU A 146 23.42 3.62 -6.63
N LYS A 147 23.47 3.34 -5.32
CA LYS A 147 22.91 2.14 -4.67
C LYS A 147 21.42 1.99 -4.95
N PHE A 148 20.67 3.08 -4.81
CA PHE A 148 19.23 3.09 -5.03
C PHE A 148 18.82 3.43 -6.47
N GLY A 149 19.77 3.80 -7.32
CA GLY A 149 19.55 4.02 -8.74
C GLY A 149 18.67 5.23 -9.05
N LEU A 150 18.81 6.34 -8.29
CA LEU A 150 18.00 7.53 -8.50
C LEU A 150 18.20 8.11 -9.91
N GLY A 151 17.14 8.67 -10.48
CA GLY A 151 17.12 9.23 -11.81
C GLY A 151 16.29 10.52 -11.89
N TYR A 152 16.17 11.06 -13.09
CA TYR A 152 15.36 12.23 -13.37
C TYR A 152 14.51 12.01 -14.62
N ALA A 153 13.23 12.28 -14.54
CA ALA A 153 12.32 12.33 -15.69
C ALA A 153 12.26 13.76 -16.21
N PRO A 154 12.74 14.03 -17.44
CA PRO A 154 12.68 15.37 -18.04
C PRO A 154 11.25 15.90 -18.15
N ASP A 155 11.10 17.23 -18.27
CA ASP A 155 9.82 17.88 -18.53
C ASP A 155 9.47 17.73 -20.02
N SER A 156 9.02 16.54 -20.38
CA SER A 156 8.62 16.19 -21.74
C SER A 156 7.35 15.35 -21.72
N TRP A 157 6.52 15.51 -22.75
CA TRP A 157 5.30 14.72 -22.90
C TRP A 157 5.53 13.36 -23.56
N ASP A 158 6.61 13.20 -24.34
CA ASP A 158 6.87 12.04 -25.19
C ASP A 158 8.37 11.63 -25.26
N GLY A 159 9.21 12.22 -24.43
CA GLY A 159 10.65 11.95 -24.44
C GLY A 159 11.00 10.49 -24.12
N LEU A 160 10.40 9.92 -23.06
CA LEU A 160 10.56 8.52 -22.71
C LEU A 160 9.86 7.62 -23.73
N VAL A 161 8.63 7.97 -24.14
CA VAL A 161 7.89 7.24 -25.20
C VAL A 161 8.73 7.12 -26.46
N GLY A 162 9.26 8.25 -26.95
CA GLY A 162 10.10 8.28 -28.15
C GLY A 162 11.40 7.47 -27.99
N TYR A 163 12.00 7.51 -26.81
CA TYR A 163 13.18 6.69 -26.50
C TYR A 163 12.87 5.21 -26.53
N LEU A 164 11.80 4.75 -25.86
CA LEU A 164 11.40 3.36 -25.79
C LEU A 164 10.99 2.79 -27.15
N ARG A 165 10.26 3.58 -27.98
CA ARG A 165 9.94 3.22 -29.37
C ARG A 165 11.20 2.99 -30.21
N LYS A 166 12.22 3.85 -30.09
CA LYS A 166 13.53 3.66 -30.74
C LYS A 166 14.26 2.39 -30.28
N LYS A 167 13.98 1.93 -29.06
CA LYS A 167 14.49 0.67 -28.52
C LYS A 167 13.65 -0.56 -28.90
N GLY A 168 12.59 -0.36 -29.71
CA GLY A 168 11.77 -1.46 -30.23
C GLY A 168 10.66 -1.93 -29.28
N TYR A 169 10.22 -1.08 -28.33
CA TYR A 169 9.05 -1.37 -27.50
C TYR A 169 7.78 -0.81 -28.14
N ALA A 170 6.72 -1.62 -28.13
CA ALA A 170 5.40 -1.20 -28.57
C ALA A 170 4.69 -0.36 -27.49
N ASP A 171 3.78 0.51 -27.91
CA ASP A 171 3.02 1.37 -26.99
C ASP A 171 2.25 0.58 -25.93
N ASP A 172 1.68 -0.58 -26.29
CA ASP A 172 0.95 -1.44 -25.36
C ASP A 172 1.88 -2.07 -24.29
N GLU A 173 3.13 -2.38 -24.66
CA GLU A 173 4.13 -2.89 -23.72
C GLU A 173 4.50 -1.83 -22.67
N VAL A 174 4.77 -0.59 -23.11
CA VAL A 174 5.19 0.49 -22.20
C VAL A 174 4.05 0.99 -21.31
N VAL A 175 2.79 0.94 -21.80
CA VAL A 175 1.59 1.17 -20.98
C VAL A 175 1.42 0.05 -19.94
N ALA A 176 1.55 -1.21 -20.36
CA ALA A 176 1.45 -2.36 -19.48
C ALA A 176 2.56 -2.41 -18.41
N ALA A 177 3.73 -1.83 -18.70
CA ALA A 177 4.83 -1.67 -17.74
C ALA A 177 4.60 -0.49 -16.75
N GLY A 178 3.56 0.34 -16.95
CA GLY A 178 3.25 1.49 -16.07
C GLY A 178 4.21 2.67 -16.22
N LEU A 179 4.92 2.76 -17.35
CA LEU A 179 5.91 3.81 -17.66
C LEU A 179 5.26 5.07 -18.22
N VAL A 180 4.15 4.91 -18.93
CA VAL A 180 3.46 5.93 -19.71
C VAL A 180 1.97 5.86 -19.46
N GLY A 181 1.28 6.99 -19.64
CA GLY A 181 -0.17 7.08 -19.66
C GLY A 181 -0.71 6.98 -21.09
N ARG A 182 -2.01 6.72 -21.23
CA ARG A 182 -2.72 6.75 -22.50
C ARG A 182 -3.99 7.59 -22.36
N ASN A 183 -4.22 8.45 -23.33
CA ASN A 183 -5.46 9.22 -23.49
C ASN A 183 -5.90 9.21 -24.96
N ASP A 184 -6.95 9.96 -25.30
CA ASP A 184 -7.49 10.05 -26.65
C ASP A 184 -6.51 10.63 -27.68
N ARG A 185 -5.46 11.34 -27.25
CA ARG A 185 -4.39 11.90 -28.10
C ARG A 185 -3.21 10.95 -28.28
N GLY A 186 -3.21 9.81 -27.58
CA GLY A 186 -2.15 8.80 -27.66
C GLY A 186 -1.45 8.51 -26.34
N VAL A 187 -0.20 8.06 -26.42
CA VAL A 187 0.63 7.66 -25.28
C VAL A 187 1.53 8.82 -24.89
N PHE A 188 1.65 9.08 -23.59
CA PHE A 188 2.42 10.19 -23.02
C PHE A 188 3.23 9.77 -21.80
N ASP A 189 4.34 10.46 -21.52
CA ASP A 189 5.21 10.21 -20.38
C ASP A 189 4.46 10.43 -19.07
N TRP A 190 4.38 9.38 -18.23
CA TRP A 190 3.70 9.45 -16.93
C TRP A 190 4.41 10.35 -15.92
N PHE A 191 5.75 10.30 -15.94
CA PHE A 191 6.60 11.13 -15.10
C PHE A 191 7.18 12.29 -15.91
N ARG A 192 6.99 13.51 -15.46
CA ARG A 192 7.51 14.76 -16.09
C ARG A 192 8.04 15.68 -15.02
N ASP A 193 9.25 16.23 -15.21
CA ASP A 193 10.01 17.05 -14.25
C ASP A 193 9.97 16.47 -12.82
N ARG A 194 10.35 15.18 -12.69
CA ARG A 194 10.32 14.46 -11.41
C ARG A 194 11.64 13.78 -11.13
N LEU A 195 12.07 13.87 -9.87
CA LEU A 195 13.10 12.97 -9.34
C LEU A 195 12.51 11.56 -9.27
N ILE A 196 13.19 10.61 -9.89
CA ILE A 196 12.74 9.23 -10.05
C ILE A 196 13.45 8.30 -9.09
N VAL A 197 12.66 7.45 -8.46
CA VAL A 197 13.08 6.39 -7.55
C VAL A 197 12.61 5.06 -8.12
N PRO A 198 13.51 4.14 -8.53
CA PRO A 198 13.09 2.84 -9.03
C PRO A 198 12.58 1.98 -7.88
N ILE A 199 11.45 1.33 -8.08
CA ILE A 199 10.87 0.36 -7.14
C ILE A 199 11.22 -1.03 -7.63
N LYS A 200 11.85 -1.82 -6.76
CA LYS A 200 12.32 -3.16 -7.08
C LYS A 200 11.51 -4.21 -6.33
N ASP A 201 11.40 -5.39 -6.93
CA ASP A 201 10.91 -6.58 -6.23
C ASP A 201 11.99 -7.15 -5.29
N GLY A 202 11.63 -8.16 -4.51
CA GLY A 202 12.57 -8.81 -3.59
C GLY A 202 13.79 -9.48 -4.25
N ARG A 203 13.85 -9.53 -5.59
CA ARG A 203 14.98 -10.03 -6.40
C ARG A 203 15.84 -8.91 -6.97
N GLY A 204 15.50 -7.67 -6.71
CA GLY A 204 16.21 -6.50 -7.24
C GLY A 204 15.81 -6.11 -8.68
N ARG A 205 14.77 -6.75 -9.28
CA ARG A 205 14.27 -6.39 -10.61
C ARG A 205 13.38 -5.15 -10.51
N ILE A 206 13.53 -4.19 -11.41
CA ILE A 206 12.73 -2.97 -11.42
C ILE A 206 11.33 -3.28 -11.92
N ILE A 207 10.33 -3.10 -11.05
CA ILE A 207 8.92 -3.39 -11.33
C ILE A 207 8.05 -2.14 -11.48
N ALA A 208 8.54 -0.99 -11.02
CA ALA A 208 7.84 0.30 -11.07
C ALA A 208 8.77 1.47 -10.74
N PHE A 209 8.22 2.68 -10.73
CA PHE A 209 8.92 3.89 -10.33
C PHE A 209 8.05 4.75 -9.41
N GLY A 210 8.70 5.46 -8.49
CA GLY A 210 8.16 6.59 -7.77
C GLY A 210 8.73 7.88 -8.33
N GLY A 211 7.93 8.94 -8.42
CA GLY A 211 8.35 10.24 -8.93
C GLY A 211 8.02 11.36 -7.96
N ARG A 212 9.03 12.09 -7.43
CA ARG A 212 8.85 13.28 -6.61
C ARG A 212 8.84 14.53 -7.47
N ALA A 213 7.83 15.36 -7.32
CA ALA A 213 7.72 16.63 -8.03
C ALA A 213 8.91 17.56 -7.73
N MET A 214 9.45 18.19 -8.76
CA MET A 214 10.54 19.15 -8.65
C MET A 214 10.06 20.61 -8.64
N ARG A 215 8.79 20.85 -8.96
CA ARG A 215 8.11 22.16 -8.84
C ARG A 215 6.95 22.06 -7.86
N ALA A 216 6.63 23.18 -7.19
CA ALA A 216 5.56 23.25 -6.20
C ALA A 216 4.16 23.19 -6.84
N ASP A 217 4.02 23.67 -8.08
CA ASP A 217 2.77 23.70 -8.85
C ASP A 217 2.37 22.34 -9.43
N GLN A 218 3.24 21.35 -9.39
CA GLN A 218 2.95 20.01 -9.91
C GLN A 218 1.91 19.28 -9.05
N ARG A 219 0.89 18.74 -9.71
CA ARG A 219 -0.13 17.92 -9.05
C ARG A 219 0.49 16.67 -8.41
N GLY A 220 0.36 16.58 -7.09
CA GLY A 220 0.88 15.47 -6.27
C GLY A 220 2.39 15.53 -6.04
N LYS A 221 2.79 15.78 -4.78
CA LYS A 221 4.20 15.79 -4.35
C LYS A 221 4.93 14.49 -4.72
N TYR A 222 4.25 13.35 -4.55
CA TYR A 222 4.70 12.03 -4.97
C TYR A 222 3.68 11.36 -5.86
N VAL A 223 4.13 10.71 -6.93
CA VAL A 223 3.33 9.91 -7.85
C VAL A 223 4.07 8.60 -8.09
N ASN A 224 3.37 7.47 -8.08
CA ASN A 224 3.93 6.16 -8.41
C ASN A 224 3.45 5.72 -9.80
N SER A 225 4.14 4.74 -10.39
CA SER A 225 3.59 3.98 -11.52
C SER A 225 2.19 3.49 -11.19
N GLN A 226 1.35 3.39 -12.20
CA GLN A 226 0.04 2.76 -12.07
C GLN A 226 0.19 1.29 -11.68
N GLY A 227 -0.82 0.68 -11.08
CA GLY A 227 -0.85 -0.75 -10.81
C GLY A 227 -0.75 -1.54 -12.11
N THR A 228 0.14 -2.54 -12.15
CA THR A 228 0.40 -3.39 -13.31
C THR A 228 0.43 -4.85 -12.90
N THR A 229 0.65 -5.76 -13.84
CA THR A 229 0.91 -7.18 -13.53
C THR A 229 2.23 -7.38 -12.78
N LEU A 230 3.18 -6.42 -12.90
CA LEU A 230 4.46 -6.43 -12.18
C LEU A 230 4.39 -5.76 -10.82
N PHE A 231 3.54 -4.74 -10.65
CA PHE A 231 3.54 -3.85 -9.51
C PHE A 231 2.17 -3.73 -8.84
N ASN A 232 2.12 -4.16 -7.59
CA ASN A 232 1.03 -3.89 -6.67
C ASN A 232 1.59 -3.11 -5.47
N LYS A 233 1.26 -1.81 -5.38
CA LYS A 233 1.72 -0.95 -4.30
C LYS A 233 1.39 -1.51 -2.91
N GLY A 234 0.20 -2.11 -2.76
CA GLY A 234 -0.24 -2.69 -1.49
C GLY A 234 0.54 -3.93 -1.05
N ALA A 235 1.26 -4.60 -1.97
CA ALA A 235 2.04 -5.79 -1.68
C ALA A 235 3.56 -5.55 -1.78
N THR A 236 3.99 -4.32 -2.11
CA THR A 236 5.40 -4.00 -2.32
C THR A 236 5.93 -3.15 -1.17
N LEU A 237 7.10 -3.50 -0.65
CA LEU A 237 7.90 -2.68 0.25
C LEU A 237 9.11 -2.14 -0.51
N TYR A 238 9.28 -0.81 -0.51
CA TYR A 238 10.44 -0.17 -1.12
C TYR A 238 11.71 -0.53 -0.36
N ALA A 239 12.82 -0.69 -1.08
CA ALA A 239 14.14 -1.07 -0.56
C ALA A 239 14.22 -2.48 0.05
N LEU A 240 13.21 -3.34 -0.13
CA LEU A 240 13.23 -4.71 0.42
C LEU A 240 14.39 -5.55 -0.13
N ASP A 241 14.75 -5.38 -1.41
CA ASP A 241 15.90 -6.04 -2.03
C ASP A 241 17.21 -5.71 -1.32
N ALA A 242 17.43 -4.43 -1.03
CA ALA A 242 18.61 -3.94 -0.33
C ALA A 242 18.62 -4.27 1.17
N ALA A 243 17.42 -4.27 1.80
CA ALA A 243 17.28 -4.50 3.24
C ALA A 243 17.28 -5.98 3.65
N ARG A 244 16.98 -6.89 2.72
CA ARG A 244 16.77 -8.32 2.99
C ARG A 244 17.90 -8.99 3.79
N PRO A 245 19.21 -8.78 3.49
CA PRO A 245 20.30 -9.38 4.27
C PRO A 245 20.31 -8.93 5.72
N ALA A 246 20.13 -7.62 5.96
CA ALA A 246 20.09 -7.05 7.31
C ALA A 246 18.83 -7.47 8.07
N ILE A 247 17.66 -7.47 7.43
CA ILE A 247 16.40 -7.95 8.01
C ILE A 247 16.54 -9.40 8.51
N ARG A 248 17.14 -10.27 7.71
CA ARG A 248 17.36 -11.67 8.10
C ARG A 248 18.33 -11.80 9.26
N LYS A 249 19.45 -11.06 9.22
CA LYS A 249 20.47 -11.05 10.26
C LYS A 249 19.93 -10.56 11.59
N GLU A 250 19.17 -9.46 11.57
CA GLU A 250 18.63 -8.82 12.77
C GLU A 250 17.28 -9.40 13.19
N ARG A 251 16.66 -10.22 12.34
CA ARG A 251 15.30 -10.75 12.49
C ARG A 251 14.27 -9.64 12.74
N ALA A 252 14.55 -8.45 12.22
CA ALA A 252 13.75 -7.26 12.41
C ALA A 252 13.77 -6.37 11.16
N ALA A 253 12.62 -5.77 10.84
CA ALA A 253 12.49 -4.74 9.82
C ALA A 253 12.07 -3.42 10.45
N VAL A 254 12.65 -2.31 9.98
CA VAL A 254 12.21 -0.94 10.28
C VAL A 254 11.39 -0.43 9.11
N ILE A 255 10.15 0.00 9.37
CA ILE A 255 9.21 0.43 8.35
C ILE A 255 8.97 1.92 8.49
N VAL A 256 9.28 2.67 7.43
CA VAL A 256 9.02 4.10 7.31
C VAL A 256 8.01 4.38 6.21
N GLU A 257 7.54 5.63 6.08
CA GLU A 257 6.50 5.97 5.11
C GLU A 257 7.06 6.28 3.71
N GLY A 258 8.20 6.97 3.64
CA GLY A 258 8.72 7.55 2.40
C GLY A 258 9.98 6.89 1.85
N TYR A 259 10.21 7.08 0.55
CA TYR A 259 11.41 6.59 -0.12
C TYR A 259 12.70 7.18 0.47
N PHE A 260 12.69 8.50 0.72
CA PHE A 260 13.86 9.21 1.21
C PHE A 260 14.18 8.86 2.64
N ASP A 261 13.16 8.55 3.46
CA ASP A 261 13.37 8.08 4.83
C ASP A 261 14.12 6.74 4.81
N ALA A 262 13.67 5.78 3.98
CA ALA A 262 14.37 4.50 3.84
C ALA A 262 15.81 4.69 3.34
N ILE A 263 16.05 5.54 2.33
CA ILE A 263 17.39 5.81 1.79
C ILE A 263 18.28 6.43 2.87
N ALA A 264 17.77 7.41 3.62
CA ALA A 264 18.53 8.09 4.68
C ALA A 264 18.83 7.14 5.85
N LEU A 265 17.91 6.25 6.20
CA LEU A 265 18.14 5.22 7.19
C LEU A 265 19.25 4.26 6.76
N HIS A 266 19.23 3.78 5.50
CA HIS A 266 20.32 2.97 4.96
C HIS A 266 21.66 3.68 5.01
N GLN A 267 21.70 4.99 4.68
CA GLN A 267 22.90 5.81 4.76
C GLN A 267 23.43 5.94 6.19
N ALA A 268 22.53 5.97 7.18
CA ALA A 268 22.88 6.05 8.60
C ALA A 268 23.16 4.67 9.24
N GLY A 269 23.21 3.59 8.43
CA GLY A 269 23.52 2.24 8.90
C GLY A 269 22.34 1.43 9.45
N PHE A 270 21.09 1.86 9.18
CA PHE A 270 19.90 1.07 9.45
C PHE A 270 19.53 0.31 8.17
N GLU A 271 20.34 -0.69 7.83
CA GLU A 271 20.22 -1.40 6.55
C GLU A 271 18.98 -2.31 6.47
N ASN A 272 18.29 -2.55 7.59
CA ASN A 272 17.03 -3.29 7.68
C ASN A 272 15.78 -2.41 7.46
N ALA A 273 15.95 -1.16 6.98
CA ALA A 273 14.87 -0.23 6.74
C ALA A 273 14.20 -0.44 5.37
N VAL A 274 12.86 -0.40 5.36
CA VAL A 274 12.00 -0.46 4.17
C VAL A 274 10.94 0.63 4.22
N ALA A 275 10.33 1.00 3.07
CA ALA A 275 9.22 1.94 3.09
C ALA A 275 7.92 1.33 2.56
N SER A 276 6.80 1.72 3.22
CA SER A 276 5.43 1.35 2.82
C SER A 276 4.86 2.21 1.68
N MET A 277 5.57 3.26 1.29
CA MET A 277 5.27 4.16 0.17
C MET A 277 4.00 5.02 0.37
N GLY A 278 3.79 5.56 1.58
CA GLY A 278 2.72 6.52 1.88
C GLY A 278 1.39 5.87 2.26
N THR A 279 1.46 4.69 2.86
CA THR A 279 0.35 4.00 3.53
C THR A 279 0.87 3.41 4.83
N ALA A 280 -0.02 3.13 5.82
CA ALA A 280 0.36 2.22 6.89
C ALA A 280 0.70 0.83 6.30
N LEU A 281 1.41 0.00 7.07
CA LEU A 281 1.72 -1.38 6.68
C LEU A 281 0.42 -2.13 6.32
N THR A 282 0.31 -2.61 5.09
CA THR A 282 -0.87 -3.34 4.61
C THR A 282 -0.85 -4.81 5.02
N GLU A 283 -1.99 -5.49 4.87
CA GLU A 283 -2.09 -6.94 5.09
C GLU A 283 -1.11 -7.72 4.19
N ASP A 284 -1.02 -7.37 2.91
CA ASP A 284 -0.12 -8.04 1.96
C ASP A 284 1.37 -7.76 2.28
N GLN A 285 1.72 -6.51 2.66
CA GLN A 285 3.07 -6.17 3.12
C GLN A 285 3.44 -6.89 4.42
N TYR A 286 2.48 -7.07 5.36
CA TYR A 286 2.67 -7.89 6.54
C TYR A 286 3.03 -9.33 6.15
N HIS A 287 2.30 -9.94 5.21
CA HIS A 287 2.59 -11.29 4.74
C HIS A 287 3.95 -11.43 4.07
N VAL A 288 4.41 -10.40 3.34
CA VAL A 288 5.76 -10.37 2.78
C VAL A 288 6.82 -10.45 3.88
N LEU A 289 6.67 -9.71 4.96
CA LEU A 289 7.60 -9.73 6.09
C LEU A 289 7.49 -11.03 6.92
N ASP A 290 6.27 -11.52 7.14
CA ASP A 290 6.01 -12.78 7.87
C ASP A 290 6.62 -14.00 7.14
N ALA A 291 6.56 -14.00 5.80
CA ALA A 291 7.21 -15.03 4.98
C ALA A 291 8.75 -15.04 5.14
N MET A 292 9.35 -13.93 5.53
CA MET A 292 10.78 -13.86 5.83
C MET A 292 11.15 -14.44 7.21
N ARG A 293 10.16 -14.90 7.99
CA ARG A 293 10.32 -15.50 9.31
C ARG A 293 11.09 -14.62 10.30
N ILE A 294 10.84 -13.32 10.23
CA ILE A 294 11.39 -12.35 11.18
C ILE A 294 10.50 -12.24 12.43
N GLU A 295 11.07 -11.72 13.51
CA GLU A 295 10.37 -11.61 14.80
C GLU A 295 9.68 -10.27 14.98
N ARG A 296 10.28 -9.21 14.46
CA ARG A 296 9.85 -7.83 14.72
C ARG A 296 9.71 -7.01 13.44
N ALA A 297 8.59 -6.31 13.29
CA ALA A 297 8.40 -5.23 12.34
C ALA A 297 8.13 -3.94 13.12
N ILE A 298 9.00 -2.96 13.02
CA ILE A 298 8.93 -1.72 13.79
C ILE A 298 8.48 -0.60 12.84
N VAL A 299 7.26 -0.12 13.02
CA VAL A 299 6.73 1.00 12.25
C VAL A 299 7.08 2.30 12.95
N ALA A 300 7.89 3.13 12.29
CA ALA A 300 8.25 4.46 12.76
C ALA A 300 7.27 5.49 12.18
N PHE A 301 6.44 6.08 13.04
CA PHE A 301 5.54 7.17 12.65
C PHE A 301 6.25 8.50 12.73
N ASP A 302 6.05 9.35 11.71
CA ASP A 302 6.55 10.71 11.70
C ASP A 302 6.02 11.50 12.89
N GLY A 303 6.85 12.36 13.45
CA GLY A 303 6.52 13.27 14.57
C GLY A 303 5.75 14.51 14.13
N ASP A 304 4.87 14.41 13.11
CA ASP A 304 4.18 15.55 12.52
C ASP A 304 3.32 16.35 13.52
N ALA A 305 3.20 17.66 13.27
CA ALA A 305 2.47 18.62 14.11
C ALA A 305 0.94 18.36 14.19
N ALA A 306 0.41 17.43 13.37
CA ALA A 306 -1.00 17.03 13.42
C ALA A 306 -1.40 16.29 14.71
N GLY A 307 -0.43 16.07 15.59
CA GLY A 307 -0.63 15.76 17.00
C GLY A 307 -0.91 14.30 17.32
N GLN A 308 -0.97 14.07 18.62
CA GLN A 308 -1.18 12.76 19.27
C GLN A 308 -2.36 11.95 18.70
N ASN A 309 -3.40 12.63 18.18
CA ASN A 309 -4.57 12.00 17.57
C ASN A 309 -4.27 11.30 16.21
N SER A 310 -3.27 11.78 15.46
CA SER A 310 -2.85 11.14 14.19
C SER A 310 -2.16 9.82 14.45
N ALA A 311 -1.20 9.76 15.39
CA ALA A 311 -0.48 8.54 15.75
C ALA A 311 -1.41 7.49 16.36
N GLU A 312 -2.39 7.89 17.21
CA GLU A 312 -3.40 6.97 17.75
C GLU A 312 -4.24 6.35 16.63
N ARG A 313 -4.77 7.16 15.72
CA ARG A 313 -5.57 6.65 14.58
C ARG A 313 -4.77 5.69 13.71
N ARG A 314 -3.54 6.06 13.35
CA ARG A 314 -2.65 5.20 12.58
C ARG A 314 -2.33 3.90 13.31
N GLY A 315 -2.14 3.96 14.64
CA GLY A 315 -1.94 2.78 15.49
C GLY A 315 -3.17 1.86 15.50
N ILE A 316 -4.38 2.40 15.62
CA ILE A 316 -5.63 1.63 15.58
C ILE A 316 -5.79 0.94 14.22
N ASP A 317 -5.60 1.69 13.13
CA ASP A 317 -5.70 1.14 11.77
C ASP A 317 -4.67 0.04 11.53
N LEU A 318 -3.44 0.24 11.99
CA LEU A 318 -2.36 -0.74 11.90
C LEU A 318 -2.68 -2.00 12.72
N ALA A 319 -3.14 -1.86 13.97
CA ALA A 319 -3.52 -3.00 14.81
C ALA A 319 -4.60 -3.85 14.13
N GLN A 320 -5.63 -3.21 13.57
CA GLN A 320 -6.68 -3.90 12.84
C GLN A 320 -6.19 -4.59 11.56
N GLN A 321 -5.26 -3.98 10.83
CA GLN A 321 -4.66 -4.59 9.63
C GLN A 321 -3.84 -5.83 10.00
N VAL A 322 -3.00 -5.75 11.04
CA VAL A 322 -2.23 -6.88 11.56
C VAL A 322 -3.16 -8.02 11.99
N GLN A 323 -4.21 -7.74 12.76
CA GLN A 323 -5.18 -8.74 13.19
C GLN A 323 -5.88 -9.44 12.01
N ARG A 324 -6.22 -8.69 10.95
CA ARG A 324 -6.79 -9.27 9.73
C ARG A 324 -5.78 -10.13 8.99
N ALA A 325 -4.54 -9.68 8.85
CA ALA A 325 -3.47 -10.43 8.21
C ALA A 325 -3.23 -11.77 8.90
N VAL A 326 -3.12 -11.77 10.25
CA VAL A 326 -2.92 -13.00 11.04
C VAL A 326 -4.10 -13.97 10.87
N ARG A 327 -5.35 -13.47 10.90
CA ARG A 327 -6.54 -14.32 10.68
C ARG A 327 -6.57 -14.93 9.28
N ARG A 328 -6.24 -14.14 8.24
CA ARG A 328 -6.23 -14.60 6.83
C ARG A 328 -5.19 -15.70 6.59
N ALA A 329 -4.08 -15.67 7.33
CA ALA A 329 -3.06 -16.71 7.26
C ALA A 329 -3.52 -18.08 7.81
N GLY A 330 -4.75 -18.20 8.32
CA GLY A 330 -5.32 -19.46 8.83
C GLY A 330 -4.61 -19.98 10.11
N ARG A 331 -3.83 -19.17 10.77
CA ARG A 331 -3.13 -19.49 12.01
C ARG A 331 -4.10 -19.31 13.18
N GLY A 332 -5.16 -20.07 13.19
CA GLY A 332 -6.01 -20.28 14.33
C GLY A 332 -5.39 -21.39 15.20
N ALA A 333 -5.09 -21.05 16.44
CA ALA A 333 -4.82 -21.91 17.58
C ALA A 333 -3.47 -22.67 17.65
N VAL A 334 -2.75 -22.39 18.73
CA VAL A 334 -1.88 -23.26 19.53
C VAL A 334 -0.38 -23.36 19.18
N THR A 335 0.15 -22.83 18.09
CA THR A 335 1.62 -22.86 17.88
C THR A 335 2.26 -21.51 17.54
N ALA A 336 1.63 -20.42 17.90
CA ALA A 336 2.07 -19.05 17.55
C ALA A 336 3.12 -18.46 18.53
N THR A 337 4.09 -19.24 18.97
CA THR A 337 5.25 -18.72 19.71
C THR A 337 6.33 -18.12 18.78
N THR A 338 6.09 -18.04 17.48
CA THR A 338 7.10 -17.57 16.49
C THR A 338 6.50 -16.75 15.33
N GLY A 339 5.40 -16.03 15.53
CA GLY A 339 4.85 -15.16 14.49
C GLY A 339 5.49 -13.76 14.50
N LEU A 340 5.41 -13.06 13.36
CA LEU A 340 5.82 -11.66 13.22
C LEU A 340 5.00 -10.76 14.17
N SER A 341 5.68 -10.08 15.09
CA SER A 341 5.08 -9.07 15.97
C SER A 341 5.34 -7.65 15.43
N VAL A 342 4.30 -6.82 15.41
CA VAL A 342 4.39 -5.44 14.93
C VAL A 342 4.47 -4.48 16.10
N TYR A 343 5.49 -3.65 16.06
CA TYR A 343 5.80 -2.62 17.04
C TYR A 343 5.64 -1.24 16.42
N VAL A 344 5.43 -0.25 17.26
CA VAL A 344 5.30 1.16 16.87
C VAL A 344 6.24 2.02 17.71
N THR A 345 6.91 2.94 17.05
CA THR A 345 7.56 4.09 17.69
C THR A 345 7.05 5.37 17.05
N VAL A 346 6.98 6.45 17.83
CA VAL A 346 6.63 7.79 17.34
C VAL A 346 7.86 8.66 17.50
N LEU A 347 8.27 9.27 16.41
CA LEU A 347 9.41 10.18 16.43
C LEU A 347 9.09 11.47 17.21
N PRO A 348 10.11 12.19 17.70
CA PRO A 348 9.93 13.49 18.34
C PRO A 348 9.17 14.46 17.41
N SER A 349 8.43 15.41 18.01
CA SER A 349 7.65 16.41 17.25
C SER A 349 8.52 17.12 16.22
N ASP A 350 7.93 17.37 15.05
CA ASP A 350 8.58 18.07 13.91
C ASP A 350 9.86 17.39 13.40
N THR A 351 9.96 16.07 13.56
CA THR A 351 11.13 15.31 13.13
C THR A 351 10.71 14.14 12.24
N ASP A 352 11.25 14.12 11.00
CA ASP A 352 11.11 13.00 10.08
C ASP A 352 12.23 11.97 10.30
N PRO A 353 12.04 10.70 9.91
CA PRO A 353 13.05 9.65 10.06
C PRO A 353 14.39 10.00 9.39
N ASP A 354 14.35 10.66 8.22
CA ASP A 354 15.54 11.08 7.47
C ASP A 354 16.35 12.15 8.22
N VAL A 355 15.68 13.06 8.92
CA VAL A 355 16.30 14.11 9.73
C VAL A 355 16.94 13.50 10.99
N LEU A 356 16.19 12.66 11.70
CA LEU A 356 16.66 12.04 12.94
C LEU A 356 17.84 11.09 12.68
N ALA A 357 17.77 10.28 11.64
CA ALA A 357 18.84 9.35 11.27
C ALA A 357 20.17 10.04 10.98
N ARG A 358 20.13 11.26 10.43
CA ARG A 358 21.34 12.07 10.16
C ARG A 358 21.83 12.81 11.38
N ARG A 359 20.92 13.34 12.20
CA ARG A 359 21.24 14.24 13.31
C ARG A 359 21.63 13.48 14.58
N ASP A 360 20.91 12.41 14.88
CA ASP A 360 21.08 11.60 16.09
C ASP A 360 20.75 10.12 15.81
N PRO A 361 21.64 9.39 15.12
CA PRO A 361 21.42 7.98 14.81
C PRO A 361 21.35 7.10 16.07
N GLU A 362 22.02 7.47 17.16
CA GLU A 362 21.97 6.70 18.42
C GLU A 362 20.64 6.92 19.15
N GLY A 363 20.10 8.14 19.15
CA GLY A 363 18.75 8.41 19.63
C GLY A 363 17.69 7.64 18.84
N LEU A 364 17.82 7.57 17.51
CA LEU A 364 16.94 6.74 16.69
C LEU A 364 17.06 5.25 17.05
N ARG A 365 18.29 4.72 17.28
CA ARG A 365 18.48 3.33 17.73
C ARG A 365 17.79 3.06 19.07
N ALA A 366 17.84 4.02 19.99
CA ALA A 366 17.16 3.91 21.28
C ALA A 366 15.64 3.86 21.10
N LEU A 367 15.06 4.77 20.31
CA LEU A 367 13.63 4.79 20.01
C LEU A 367 13.14 3.49 19.37
N LEU A 368 13.90 2.94 18.41
CA LEU A 368 13.56 1.66 17.77
C LEU A 368 13.64 0.47 18.75
N ARG A 369 14.57 0.49 19.71
CA ARG A 369 14.64 -0.53 20.76
C ARG A 369 13.47 -0.47 21.73
N GLU A 370 13.03 0.75 22.07
CA GLU A 370 11.93 1.03 23.00
C GLU A 370 10.54 0.99 22.33
N ALA A 371 10.48 0.65 21.04
CA ALA A 371 9.22 0.51 20.32
C ALA A 371 8.28 -0.47 21.02
N LYS A 372 6.99 -0.13 21.11
CA LYS A 372 5.96 -0.89 21.82
C LYS A 372 5.13 -1.74 20.86
N PRO A 373 4.64 -2.91 21.28
CA PRO A 373 3.62 -3.64 20.52
C PRO A 373 2.47 -2.72 20.13
N VAL A 374 1.99 -2.82 18.88
CA VAL A 374 1.02 -1.87 18.33
C VAL A 374 -0.25 -1.76 19.17
N LEU A 375 -0.77 -2.88 19.69
CA LEU A 375 -1.97 -2.88 20.50
C LEU A 375 -1.72 -2.23 21.88
N GLU A 376 -0.58 -2.49 22.51
CA GLU A 376 -0.17 -1.83 23.76
C GLU A 376 -0.05 -0.31 23.59
N PHE A 377 0.62 0.13 22.52
CA PHE A 377 0.73 1.54 22.17
C PHE A 377 -0.65 2.21 22.05
N VAL A 378 -1.59 1.56 21.35
CA VAL A 378 -2.96 2.08 21.17
C VAL A 378 -3.71 2.17 22.51
N LEU A 379 -3.65 1.11 23.31
CA LEU A 379 -4.33 1.08 24.63
C LEU A 379 -3.81 2.16 25.56
N GLU A 380 -2.50 2.37 25.61
CA GLU A 380 -1.91 3.46 26.41
C GLU A 380 -2.35 4.85 25.93
N ARG A 381 -2.39 5.09 24.62
CA ARG A 381 -2.82 6.39 24.05
C ARG A 381 -4.28 6.68 24.39
N ILE A 382 -5.16 5.70 24.25
CA ILE A 382 -6.56 5.86 24.60
C ILE A 382 -6.71 6.08 26.12
N ALA A 383 -5.95 5.34 26.96
CA ALA A 383 -5.97 5.50 28.40
C ALA A 383 -5.54 6.91 28.85
N GLN A 384 -4.46 7.46 28.25
CA GLN A 384 -3.94 8.79 28.58
C GLN A 384 -4.96 9.93 28.40
N ARG A 385 -5.88 9.81 27.42
CA ARG A 385 -6.93 10.82 27.17
C ARG A 385 -8.26 10.54 27.85
N SER A 386 -8.36 9.40 28.55
CA SER A 386 -9.59 8.92 29.17
C SER A 386 -9.61 9.24 30.68
N ASP A 387 -10.76 9.70 31.19
CA ASP A 387 -10.95 9.84 32.62
C ASP A 387 -11.32 8.48 33.25
N LEU A 388 -10.30 7.69 33.56
CA LEU A 388 -10.48 6.34 34.15
C LEU A 388 -10.94 6.36 35.60
N ARG A 389 -11.01 7.56 36.25
CA ARG A 389 -11.50 7.71 37.62
C ARG A 389 -13.01 7.75 37.66
N SER A 390 -13.68 8.07 36.55
CA SER A 390 -15.13 8.09 36.49
C SER A 390 -15.69 6.83 35.82
N PRO A 391 -16.83 6.29 36.29
CA PRO A 391 -17.50 5.16 35.69
C PRO A 391 -17.86 5.40 34.20
N VAL A 392 -18.21 6.65 33.85
CA VAL A 392 -18.55 7.07 32.49
C VAL A 392 -17.30 7.04 31.58
N GLY A 393 -16.19 7.59 32.09
CA GLY A 393 -14.90 7.57 31.34
C GLY A 393 -14.37 6.17 31.17
N SER A 394 -14.41 5.33 32.20
CA SER A 394 -14.01 3.91 32.10
C SER A 394 -14.88 3.15 31.11
N ARG A 395 -16.20 3.37 31.10
CA ARG A 395 -17.08 2.76 30.10
C ARG A 395 -16.77 3.20 28.68
N ARG A 396 -16.47 4.48 28.46
CA ARG A 396 -16.09 5.00 27.15
C ARG A 396 -14.75 4.42 26.69
N PHE A 397 -13.76 4.37 27.57
CA PHE A 397 -12.47 3.73 27.32
C PHE A 397 -12.66 2.27 26.89
N LEU A 398 -13.44 1.48 27.63
CA LEU A 398 -13.72 0.08 27.31
C LEU A 398 -14.48 -0.09 26.00
N ALA A 399 -15.43 0.80 25.69
CA ALA A 399 -16.14 0.75 24.41
C ALA A 399 -15.21 0.94 23.20
N GLU A 400 -14.10 1.68 23.36
CA GLU A 400 -13.09 1.87 22.31
C GLU A 400 -12.05 0.73 22.26
N THR A 401 -11.68 0.15 23.41
CA THR A 401 -10.56 -0.79 23.53
C THR A 401 -10.97 -2.26 23.46
N LEU A 402 -12.14 -2.63 23.99
CA LEU A 402 -12.60 -4.03 23.97
C LEU A 402 -12.72 -4.63 22.56
N PRO A 403 -13.24 -3.90 21.53
CA PRO A 403 -13.26 -4.43 20.17
C PRO A 403 -11.86 -4.72 19.61
N LEU A 404 -10.85 -3.92 19.99
CA LEU A 404 -9.46 -4.10 19.57
C LEU A 404 -8.84 -5.32 20.26
N VAL A 405 -9.03 -5.44 21.58
CA VAL A 405 -8.52 -6.58 22.34
C VAL A 405 -9.25 -7.87 21.95
N GLY A 406 -10.58 -7.83 21.80
CA GLY A 406 -11.37 -8.97 21.28
C GLY A 406 -10.97 -9.39 19.85
N GLY A 407 -10.41 -8.45 19.10
CA GLY A 407 -9.83 -8.67 17.78
C GLY A 407 -8.51 -9.44 17.77
N GLU A 408 -7.80 -9.55 18.90
CA GLU A 408 -6.51 -10.24 18.99
C GLU A 408 -6.67 -11.75 18.69
N PRO A 409 -5.98 -12.27 17.64
CA PRO A 409 -6.11 -13.68 17.26
C PRO A 409 -5.53 -14.64 18.28
N ASP A 410 -4.39 -14.29 18.91
CA ASP A 410 -3.75 -15.14 19.92
C ASP A 410 -4.49 -15.05 21.24
N GLN A 411 -4.96 -16.22 21.72
CA GLN A 411 -5.74 -16.30 22.94
C GLN A 411 -4.96 -15.84 24.18
N LEU A 412 -3.69 -16.24 24.28
CA LEU A 412 -2.87 -15.89 25.44
C LEU A 412 -2.59 -14.38 25.48
N THR A 413 -2.20 -13.80 24.35
CA THR A 413 -1.97 -12.36 24.23
C THR A 413 -3.25 -11.58 24.53
N ARG A 414 -4.41 -12.05 24.05
CA ARG A 414 -5.72 -11.44 24.37
C ARG A 414 -6.01 -11.43 25.86
N GLU A 415 -5.74 -12.56 26.56
CA GLU A 415 -5.93 -12.64 28.01
C GLU A 415 -5.01 -11.68 28.78
N LEU A 416 -3.76 -11.51 28.34
CA LEU A 416 -2.83 -10.55 28.93
C LEU A 416 -3.35 -9.10 28.78
N TYR A 417 -3.87 -8.73 27.61
CA TYR A 417 -4.46 -7.40 27.43
C TYR A 417 -5.76 -7.21 28.20
N LEU A 418 -6.60 -8.24 28.35
CA LEU A 418 -7.78 -8.17 29.23
C LEU A 418 -7.37 -7.94 30.69
N GLY A 419 -6.27 -8.58 31.16
CA GLY A 419 -5.68 -8.29 32.45
C GLY A 419 -5.20 -6.84 32.61
N THR A 420 -4.60 -6.28 31.57
CA THR A 420 -4.21 -4.85 31.51
C THR A 420 -5.43 -3.95 31.64
N LEU A 421 -6.50 -4.20 30.85
CA LEU A 421 -7.75 -3.44 30.95
C LEU A 421 -8.40 -3.54 32.34
N SER A 422 -8.37 -4.75 32.94
CA SER A 422 -8.86 -5.00 34.30
C SER A 422 -8.10 -4.14 35.34
N SER A 423 -6.78 -4.11 35.22
CA SER A 423 -5.93 -3.30 36.13
C SER A 423 -6.18 -1.79 36.00
N LEU A 424 -6.44 -1.31 34.78
CA LEU A 424 -6.69 0.10 34.51
C LEU A 424 -8.09 0.57 34.96
N THR A 425 -9.09 -0.32 34.88
CA THR A 425 -10.51 0.06 35.12
C THR A 425 -11.08 -0.44 36.43
N GLY A 426 -10.40 -1.41 37.10
CA GLY A 426 -10.90 -2.09 38.28
C GLY A 426 -12.04 -3.09 38.02
N ILE A 427 -12.38 -3.36 36.76
CA ILE A 427 -13.41 -4.33 36.39
C ILE A 427 -12.76 -5.71 36.26
N ASP A 428 -13.45 -6.74 36.78
CA ASP A 428 -12.91 -8.09 36.74
C ASP A 428 -12.72 -8.63 35.31
N GLN A 429 -11.69 -9.41 35.11
CA GLN A 429 -11.26 -9.88 33.77
C GLN A 429 -12.32 -10.79 33.13
N GLU A 430 -13.10 -11.54 33.90
CA GLU A 430 -14.15 -12.42 33.36
C GLU A 430 -15.30 -11.61 32.75
N THR A 431 -15.69 -10.49 33.41
CA THR A 431 -16.65 -9.55 32.85
C THR A 431 -16.13 -8.93 31.56
N LEU A 432 -14.87 -8.47 31.53
CA LEU A 432 -14.25 -7.91 30.34
C LEU A 432 -14.16 -8.95 29.20
N ARG A 433 -13.89 -10.22 29.50
CA ARG A 433 -13.87 -11.30 28.50
C ARG A 433 -15.24 -11.52 27.85
N ARG A 434 -16.31 -11.53 28.64
CA ARG A 434 -17.68 -11.65 28.12
C ARG A 434 -18.06 -10.45 27.26
N GLU A 435 -17.75 -9.24 27.69
CA GLU A 435 -18.01 -8.02 26.93
C GLU A 435 -17.18 -7.98 25.63
N ALA A 436 -15.90 -8.39 25.66
CA ALA A 436 -15.05 -8.47 24.47
C ALA A 436 -15.58 -9.50 23.44
N ALA A 437 -16.13 -10.63 23.91
CA ALA A 437 -16.72 -11.63 23.05
C ALA A 437 -18.06 -11.16 22.45
N ALA A 438 -18.81 -10.33 23.15
CA ALA A 438 -20.06 -9.71 22.69
C ALA A 438 -19.83 -8.44 21.85
N ALA A 439 -18.66 -7.83 21.95
CA ALA A 439 -18.34 -6.62 21.20
C ALA A 439 -18.40 -6.90 19.69
N PRO A 440 -19.09 -6.06 18.91
CA PRO A 440 -19.05 -6.19 17.46
C PRO A 440 -17.60 -6.03 16.99
N PRO A 441 -17.17 -6.78 15.96
CA PRO A 441 -15.85 -6.56 15.39
C PRO A 441 -15.72 -5.08 15.05
N PRO A 442 -14.52 -4.47 15.25
CA PRO A 442 -14.32 -3.04 15.04
C PRO A 442 -14.87 -2.66 13.67
N ALA A 443 -15.81 -1.71 13.65
CA ALA A 443 -16.46 -1.28 12.42
C ALA A 443 -15.37 -0.96 11.39
N ARG A 444 -15.50 -1.47 10.17
CA ARG A 444 -14.66 -1.12 9.03
C ARG A 444 -14.68 0.40 8.86
N ARG A 445 -13.79 1.11 9.53
CA ARG A 445 -13.40 2.44 9.06
C ARG A 445 -12.62 2.18 7.78
N ALA A 446 -13.23 2.51 6.67
CA ALA A 446 -12.61 2.45 5.37
C ALA A 446 -11.35 3.34 5.40
N VAL A 447 -10.21 2.73 5.68
CA VAL A 447 -8.94 3.27 5.20
C VAL A 447 -9.03 3.14 3.70
N ALA A 448 -8.99 4.25 2.98
CA ALA A 448 -9.00 4.30 1.54
C ALA A 448 -7.80 3.50 1.01
N ALA A 449 -7.96 2.20 0.90
CA ALA A 449 -7.11 1.37 0.06
C ALA A 449 -7.45 1.73 -1.38
N ALA A 450 -6.48 2.31 -2.06
CA ALA A 450 -6.56 2.63 -3.48
C ALA A 450 -6.61 1.36 -4.36
N ASN A 451 -7.39 0.35 -4.02
CA ASN A 451 -7.65 -0.83 -4.86
C ASN A 451 -8.74 -1.71 -4.25
N GLU A 452 -9.93 -1.17 -3.97
CA GLU A 452 -11.12 -2.01 -3.86
C GLU A 452 -12.14 -1.53 -4.88
N THR A 453 -12.70 -2.49 -5.59
CA THR A 453 -13.82 -2.34 -6.54
C THR A 453 -14.88 -1.40 -5.98
N PRO A 454 -15.39 -0.43 -6.75
CA PRO A 454 -16.22 0.66 -6.24
C PRO A 454 -17.63 0.18 -5.93
N ALA A 455 -17.84 -0.22 -4.68
CA ALA A 455 -19.20 -0.35 -4.14
C ALA A 455 -19.27 0.47 -2.84
N LYS A 456 -19.84 1.69 -2.94
CA LYS A 456 -20.28 2.59 -1.86
C LYS A 456 -19.21 3.40 -1.12
N GLN A 457 -18.35 4.09 -1.83
CA GLN A 457 -17.80 5.36 -1.34
C GLN A 457 -18.38 6.49 -2.21
N THR A 458 -19.04 7.45 -1.59
CA THR A 458 -19.44 8.68 -2.27
C THR A 458 -18.20 9.27 -2.94
N ALA A 459 -18.19 9.35 -4.28
CA ALA A 459 -17.03 9.79 -5.03
C ALA A 459 -16.55 11.15 -4.50
N PRO A 460 -15.22 11.40 -4.37
CA PRO A 460 -14.70 12.68 -3.87
C PRO A 460 -15.30 13.90 -4.57
N ALA A 461 -15.61 13.80 -5.87
CA ALA A 461 -16.25 14.85 -6.62
C ALA A 461 -17.76 15.02 -6.32
N GLU A 462 -18.46 13.98 -5.89
CA GLU A 462 -19.85 14.12 -5.41
C GLU A 462 -19.87 14.86 -4.07
N ARG A 463 -18.97 14.54 -3.17
CA ARG A 463 -18.80 15.26 -1.89
C ARG A 463 -18.41 16.74 -2.14
N TYR A 464 -17.51 16.99 -3.09
CA TYR A 464 -17.09 18.31 -3.46
C TYR A 464 -18.26 19.13 -4.03
N LEU A 465 -19.03 18.56 -4.95
CA LEU A 465 -20.22 19.21 -5.49
C LEU A 465 -21.25 19.49 -4.39
N MET A 466 -21.54 18.52 -3.52
CA MET A 466 -22.49 18.71 -2.43
C MET A 466 -22.01 19.77 -1.42
N ALA A 467 -20.71 19.85 -1.16
CA ALA A 467 -20.13 20.90 -0.32
C ALA A 467 -20.35 22.31 -0.92
N LEU A 468 -20.18 22.45 -2.23
CA LEU A 468 -20.47 23.70 -2.95
C LEU A 468 -21.96 24.04 -2.90
N LEU A 469 -22.85 23.09 -3.21
CA LEU A 469 -24.30 23.31 -3.24
C LEU A 469 -24.90 23.61 -1.84
N ILE A 470 -24.28 23.12 -0.77
CA ILE A 470 -24.69 23.44 0.60
C ILE A 470 -24.24 24.86 0.97
N ARG A 471 -23.06 25.27 0.53
CA ARG A 471 -22.52 26.62 0.78
C ARG A 471 -23.18 27.68 -0.10
N PHE A 472 -23.57 27.30 -1.32
CA PHE A 472 -24.21 28.16 -2.34
C PHE A 472 -25.51 27.49 -2.82
N PRO A 473 -26.58 27.51 -2.02
CA PRO A 473 -27.81 26.75 -2.30
C PRO A 473 -28.54 27.18 -3.57
N GLU A 474 -28.37 28.43 -4.00
CA GLU A 474 -28.93 29.00 -5.23
C GLU A 474 -28.45 28.28 -6.49
N GLU A 475 -27.25 27.71 -6.47
CA GLU A 475 -26.69 26.97 -7.58
C GLU A 475 -27.37 25.59 -7.77
N ALA A 476 -28.01 25.06 -6.73
CA ALA A 476 -28.76 23.80 -6.87
C ALA A 476 -29.94 23.90 -7.84
N ALA A 477 -30.57 25.06 -7.93
CA ALA A 477 -31.67 25.31 -8.86
C ALA A 477 -31.18 25.57 -10.32
N ARG A 478 -29.95 26.07 -10.46
CA ARG A 478 -29.34 26.42 -11.75
C ARG A 478 -28.68 25.22 -12.44
N THR A 479 -28.22 24.23 -11.69
CA THR A 479 -27.55 23.06 -12.29
C THR A 479 -28.55 22.12 -12.97
N GLU A 480 -28.16 21.59 -14.14
CA GLU A 480 -28.93 20.57 -14.86
C GLU A 480 -28.78 19.15 -14.28
N LEU A 481 -28.06 19.01 -13.17
CA LEU A 481 -27.89 17.73 -12.50
C LEU A 481 -29.26 17.15 -12.06
N ALA A 482 -29.46 15.87 -12.24
CA ALA A 482 -30.57 15.13 -11.67
C ALA A 482 -30.14 14.46 -10.37
N SER A 483 -31.07 14.30 -9.40
CA SER A 483 -30.79 13.56 -8.15
C SER A 483 -30.29 12.14 -8.40
N GLY A 484 -30.77 11.52 -9.49
CA GLY A 484 -30.30 10.23 -9.95
C GLY A 484 -28.83 10.18 -10.39
N ASP A 485 -28.17 11.30 -10.59
CA ASP A 485 -26.74 11.37 -10.93
C ASP A 485 -25.83 11.26 -9.72
N LEU A 486 -26.40 11.38 -8.53
CA LEU A 486 -25.72 11.19 -7.25
C LEU A 486 -25.81 9.72 -6.81
N ASP A 487 -24.73 9.19 -6.26
CA ASP A 487 -24.65 7.81 -5.80
C ASP A 487 -25.12 7.64 -4.34
N ASP A 488 -24.84 8.63 -3.49
CA ASP A 488 -25.17 8.60 -2.06
C ASP A 488 -26.65 8.97 -1.83
N PRO A 489 -27.44 8.12 -1.16
CA PRO A 489 -28.85 8.39 -0.87
C PRO A 489 -29.09 9.67 -0.06
N ASP A 490 -28.20 9.99 0.88
CA ASP A 490 -28.31 11.21 1.69
C ASP A 490 -28.01 12.45 0.85
N HIS A 491 -27.06 12.37 -0.08
CA HIS A 491 -26.78 13.47 -1.02
C HIS A 491 -27.95 13.69 -1.97
N ARG A 492 -28.60 12.63 -2.46
CA ARG A 492 -29.83 12.75 -3.25
C ARG A 492 -30.93 13.47 -2.48
N ALA A 493 -31.17 13.04 -1.23
CA ALA A 493 -32.19 13.66 -0.39
C ALA A 493 -31.89 15.13 -0.09
N MET A 494 -30.63 15.46 0.22
CA MET A 494 -30.18 16.84 0.42
C MET A 494 -30.34 17.67 -0.86
N PHE A 495 -29.93 17.14 -2.01
CA PHE A 495 -30.00 17.81 -3.31
C PHE A 495 -31.43 18.14 -3.71
N GLU A 496 -32.36 17.21 -3.55
CA GLU A 496 -33.80 17.44 -3.81
C GLU A 496 -34.38 18.57 -2.94
N LEU A 497 -33.99 18.61 -1.67
CA LEU A 497 -34.42 19.68 -0.76
C LEU A 497 -33.81 21.05 -1.15
N LEU A 498 -32.54 21.06 -1.51
CA LEU A 498 -31.88 22.29 -2.01
C LEU A 498 -32.53 22.77 -3.32
N LYS A 499 -32.85 21.85 -4.25
CA LYS A 499 -33.55 22.17 -5.50
C LYS A 499 -34.96 22.71 -5.28
N ALA A 500 -35.62 22.28 -4.19
CA ALA A 500 -36.91 22.80 -3.75
C ALA A 500 -36.81 24.14 -2.94
N GLY A 501 -35.62 24.75 -2.89
CA GLY A 501 -35.38 26.02 -2.21
C GLY A 501 -35.39 25.92 -0.67
N LYS A 502 -35.15 24.72 -0.11
CA LYS A 502 -35.03 24.51 1.32
C LYS A 502 -33.64 24.88 1.83
N HIS A 503 -33.60 25.47 3.06
CA HIS A 503 -32.32 25.86 3.64
C HIS A 503 -31.53 24.64 4.13
N PRO A 504 -30.21 24.56 3.82
CA PRO A 504 -29.40 23.35 4.07
C PRO A 504 -29.16 23.02 5.56
N THR A 505 -29.47 23.90 6.49
CA THR A 505 -29.27 23.67 7.91
C THR A 505 -30.57 23.73 8.76
N SER A 506 -31.57 24.54 8.36
CA SER A 506 -32.80 24.70 9.12
C SER A 506 -33.93 23.78 8.68
N ASP A 507 -33.98 23.42 7.39
CA ASP A 507 -35.09 22.69 6.79
C ASP A 507 -34.82 21.20 6.58
N LEU A 508 -33.61 20.75 6.91
CA LEU A 508 -33.21 19.35 6.81
C LEU A 508 -33.56 18.54 8.06
N PRO A 509 -33.94 17.27 7.94
CA PRO A 509 -33.99 16.32 9.05
C PRO A 509 -32.67 16.32 9.84
N ALA A 510 -32.72 16.14 11.16
CA ALA A 510 -31.56 16.29 12.06
C ALA A 510 -30.33 15.47 11.64
N HIS A 511 -30.52 14.24 11.10
CA HIS A 511 -29.42 13.39 10.63
C HIS A 511 -28.76 13.93 9.34
N LEU A 512 -29.52 14.56 8.45
CA LEU A 512 -29.01 15.19 7.23
C LEU A 512 -28.39 16.56 7.52
N ALA A 513 -28.95 17.32 8.48
CA ALA A 513 -28.43 18.62 8.88
C ALA A 513 -26.99 18.53 9.43
N ALA A 514 -26.69 17.53 10.26
CA ALA A 514 -25.33 17.28 10.74
C ALA A 514 -24.35 16.93 9.61
N LYS A 515 -24.77 16.13 8.63
CA LYS A 515 -23.98 15.76 7.46
C LYS A 515 -23.77 16.97 6.53
N ALA A 516 -24.82 17.78 6.32
CA ALA A 516 -24.75 19.01 5.53
C ALA A 516 -23.80 20.04 6.16
N ALA A 517 -23.85 20.24 7.47
CA ALA A 517 -22.92 21.13 8.17
C ALA A 517 -21.45 20.69 7.99
N ALA A 518 -21.17 19.39 8.12
CA ALA A 518 -19.84 18.83 7.91
C ALA A 518 -19.34 18.98 6.46
N LEU A 519 -20.23 18.82 5.46
CA LEU A 519 -19.91 19.01 4.05
C LEU A 519 -19.67 20.50 3.73
N GLY A 520 -20.54 21.39 4.18
CA GLY A 520 -20.41 22.84 3.97
C GLY A 520 -19.12 23.41 4.56
N ALA A 521 -18.69 22.92 5.72
CA ALA A 521 -17.40 23.28 6.32
C ALA A 521 -16.18 22.82 5.51
N SER A 522 -16.34 21.86 4.62
CA SER A 522 -15.27 21.36 3.74
C SER A 522 -15.26 22.00 2.35
N ALA A 523 -16.18 22.94 2.08
CA ALA A 523 -16.25 23.67 0.81
C ALA A 523 -15.04 24.60 0.65
N PRO A 524 -14.44 24.69 -0.54
CA PRO A 524 -13.35 25.63 -0.79
C PRO A 524 -13.82 27.08 -0.66
N GLU A 525 -12.90 27.97 -0.33
CA GLU A 525 -13.13 29.41 -0.43
C GLU A 525 -13.04 29.81 -1.89
N LEU A 526 -14.17 30.26 -2.47
CA LEU A 526 -14.27 30.78 -3.83
C LEU A 526 -14.71 32.24 -3.73
N GLU A 527 -13.98 33.12 -4.41
CA GLU A 527 -14.27 34.57 -4.46
C GLU A 527 -14.92 34.90 -5.81
N GLY A 528 -16.23 35.13 -5.83
CA GLY A 528 -17.00 35.57 -6.99
C GLY A 528 -18.11 34.61 -7.44
N GLU A 529 -19.29 35.18 -7.86
CA GLU A 529 -20.44 34.39 -8.32
C GLU A 529 -20.14 33.56 -9.59
N LEU A 530 -19.30 34.08 -10.48
CA LEU A 530 -18.93 33.40 -11.72
C LEU A 530 -18.06 32.16 -11.45
N ASP A 531 -17.15 32.24 -10.48
CA ASP A 531 -16.26 31.13 -10.13
C ASP A 531 -17.02 29.98 -9.43
N VAL A 532 -18.06 30.32 -8.67
CA VAL A 532 -18.90 29.34 -7.97
C VAL A 532 -19.78 28.58 -8.97
N ALA A 533 -20.50 29.28 -9.85
CA ALA A 533 -21.34 28.66 -10.87
C ALA A 533 -20.53 27.72 -11.76
N GLN A 534 -19.33 28.13 -12.13
CA GLN A 534 -18.38 27.36 -12.92
C GLN A 534 -17.88 26.11 -12.21
N ALA A 535 -17.51 26.22 -10.94
CA ALA A 535 -17.05 25.11 -10.13
C ALA A 535 -18.16 24.04 -9.96
N VAL A 536 -19.40 24.49 -9.75
CA VAL A 536 -20.60 23.64 -9.65
C VAL A 536 -20.84 22.92 -10.97
N GLU A 537 -20.85 23.64 -12.10
CA GLU A 537 -21.11 23.05 -13.42
C GLU A 537 -20.02 22.06 -13.83
N THR A 538 -18.75 22.39 -13.62
CA THR A 538 -17.61 21.48 -13.89
C THR A 538 -17.71 20.19 -13.07
N ALA A 539 -18.07 20.30 -11.80
CA ALA A 539 -18.24 19.14 -10.93
C ALA A 539 -19.47 18.30 -11.33
N ALA A 540 -20.59 18.93 -11.70
CA ALA A 540 -21.81 18.27 -12.16
C ALA A 540 -21.59 17.51 -13.48
N LEU A 541 -20.95 18.12 -14.48
CA LEU A 541 -20.60 17.48 -15.75
C LEU A 541 -19.67 16.28 -15.54
N GLY A 542 -18.68 16.39 -14.64
CA GLY A 542 -17.79 15.29 -14.30
C GLY A 542 -18.48 14.12 -13.58
N LEU A 543 -19.54 14.36 -12.80
CA LEU A 543 -20.35 13.31 -12.18
C LEU A 543 -21.21 12.57 -13.22
N ARG A 544 -21.89 13.31 -14.09
CA ARG A 544 -22.74 12.75 -15.13
C ARG A 544 -21.93 11.92 -16.14
N GLU A 545 -20.74 12.39 -16.53
CA GLU A 545 -19.82 11.63 -17.37
C GLU A 545 -19.45 10.27 -16.75
N ARG A 546 -19.10 10.25 -15.48
CA ARG A 546 -18.75 8.99 -14.78
C ARG A 546 -19.92 8.04 -14.72
N LYS A 547 -21.13 8.53 -14.47
CA LYS A 547 -22.34 7.72 -14.46
C LYS A 547 -22.61 7.10 -15.82
N LEU A 548 -22.58 7.91 -16.90
CA LEU A 548 -22.79 7.43 -18.27
C LEU A 548 -21.77 6.36 -18.67
N ARG A 549 -20.49 6.56 -18.34
CA ARG A 549 -19.43 5.57 -18.59
C ARG A 549 -19.68 4.26 -17.84
N ARG A 550 -20.21 4.32 -16.61
CA ARG A 550 -20.57 3.12 -15.84
C ARG A 550 -21.76 2.39 -16.46
N LEU A 551 -22.84 3.09 -16.77
CA LEU A 551 -24.01 2.52 -17.43
C LEU A 551 -23.65 1.88 -18.77
N MET A 552 -22.79 2.54 -19.57
CA MET A 552 -22.32 2.00 -20.84
C MET A 552 -21.49 0.71 -20.64
N LYS A 553 -20.65 0.65 -19.62
CA LYS A 553 -19.87 -0.56 -19.28
C LYS A 553 -20.78 -1.71 -18.84
N ASP A 554 -21.83 -1.42 -18.06
CA ASP A 554 -22.79 -2.39 -17.60
C ASP A 554 -23.65 -2.93 -18.77
N ALA A 555 -24.10 -2.04 -19.67
CA ALA A 555 -24.83 -2.40 -20.88
C ALA A 555 -23.97 -3.24 -21.85
N GLN A 556 -22.69 -2.87 -22.05
CA GLN A 556 -21.75 -3.69 -22.83
C GLN A 556 -21.52 -5.07 -22.21
N GLY A 557 -21.45 -5.15 -20.85
CA GLY A 557 -21.36 -6.41 -20.13
C GLY A 557 -22.62 -7.27 -20.27
N GLN A 558 -23.81 -6.67 -20.39
CA GLN A 558 -25.07 -7.36 -20.68
C GLN A 558 -25.12 -7.83 -22.14
N LEU A 559 -24.69 -6.99 -23.09
CA LEU A 559 -24.60 -7.34 -24.51
C LEU A 559 -23.70 -8.57 -24.74
N ALA A 560 -22.55 -8.63 -24.05
CA ALA A 560 -21.65 -9.78 -24.14
C ALA A 560 -22.25 -11.09 -23.58
N ARG A 561 -23.32 -11.03 -22.80
CA ARG A 561 -24.01 -12.19 -22.19
C ARG A 561 -25.39 -12.48 -22.84
N ALA A 562 -25.88 -11.60 -23.70
CA ALA A 562 -27.18 -11.71 -24.33
C ALA A 562 -27.18 -12.79 -25.42
N ASN A 563 -28.22 -13.61 -25.44
CA ASN A 563 -28.48 -14.62 -26.48
C ASN A 563 -29.82 -14.33 -27.16
N GLY A 564 -29.85 -14.27 -28.50
CA GLY A 564 -31.06 -14.19 -29.28
C GLY A 564 -31.74 -12.83 -29.31
N GLY A 565 -33.03 -12.73 -29.02
CA GLY A 565 -33.87 -11.54 -29.23
C GLY A 565 -33.51 -10.27 -28.42
N ASP A 566 -32.75 -10.40 -27.33
CA ASP A 566 -32.40 -9.27 -26.45
C ASP A 566 -31.22 -8.45 -26.96
N VAL A 567 -30.44 -8.96 -27.92
CA VAL A 567 -29.24 -8.32 -28.44
C VAL A 567 -29.54 -6.96 -29.06
N ALA A 568 -30.58 -6.84 -29.88
CA ALA A 568 -30.93 -5.61 -30.57
C ALA A 568 -31.37 -4.48 -29.61
N THR A 569 -32.02 -4.84 -28.51
CA THR A 569 -32.51 -3.88 -27.49
C THR A 569 -31.31 -3.32 -26.69
N VAL A 570 -30.40 -4.20 -26.26
CA VAL A 570 -29.20 -3.81 -25.50
C VAL A 570 -28.19 -3.04 -26.38
N ASP A 571 -28.08 -3.39 -27.67
CA ASP A 571 -27.24 -2.67 -28.63
C ASP A 571 -27.75 -1.25 -28.85
N GLY A 572 -29.10 -1.07 -28.94
CA GLY A 572 -29.74 0.24 -28.99
C GLY A 572 -29.47 1.09 -27.74
N GLU A 573 -29.50 0.48 -26.55
CA GLU A 573 -29.19 1.15 -25.29
C GLU A 573 -27.71 1.60 -25.21
N VAL A 574 -26.78 0.75 -25.65
CA VAL A 574 -25.35 1.09 -25.74
C VAL A 574 -25.13 2.26 -26.70
N ALA A 575 -25.80 2.27 -27.87
CA ALA A 575 -25.68 3.34 -28.84
C ALA A 575 -26.26 4.66 -28.30
N GLN A 576 -27.36 4.63 -27.57
CA GLN A 576 -27.95 5.81 -26.93
C GLN A 576 -27.00 6.40 -25.88
N LEU A 577 -26.49 5.56 -24.96
CA LEU A 577 -25.54 5.99 -23.93
C LEU A 577 -24.24 6.55 -24.51
N ALA A 578 -23.76 5.99 -25.63
CA ALA A 578 -22.59 6.49 -26.34
C ALA A 578 -22.82 7.89 -26.92
N ASN A 579 -24.01 8.14 -27.49
CA ASN A 579 -24.37 9.46 -28.00
C ASN A 579 -24.50 10.49 -26.87
N GLU A 580 -25.18 10.15 -25.77
CA GLU A 580 -25.28 11.04 -24.60
C GLU A 580 -23.91 11.36 -24.01
N LEU A 581 -23.00 10.40 -23.96
CA LEU A 581 -21.63 10.63 -23.50
C LEU A 581 -20.85 11.54 -24.45
N ALA A 582 -21.00 11.37 -25.76
CA ALA A 582 -20.36 12.23 -26.78
C ALA A 582 -20.83 13.69 -26.69
N GLU A 583 -22.13 13.90 -26.53
CA GLU A 583 -22.73 15.23 -26.35
C GLU A 583 -22.22 15.92 -25.08
N LEU A 584 -22.15 15.15 -23.96
CA LEU A 584 -21.64 15.64 -22.68
C LEU A 584 -20.15 16.03 -22.76
N MET A 585 -19.33 15.20 -23.43
CA MET A 585 -17.92 15.49 -23.65
C MET A 585 -17.71 16.75 -24.51
N HIS A 586 -18.50 16.91 -25.54
CA HIS A 586 -18.47 18.12 -26.42
C HIS A 586 -18.87 19.40 -25.66
N ARG A 587 -19.82 19.28 -24.73
CA ARG A 587 -20.23 20.38 -23.86
C ARG A 587 -19.13 20.76 -22.88
N ARG A 588 -18.47 19.76 -22.30
CA ARG A 588 -17.34 19.95 -21.36
C ARG A 588 -16.12 20.59 -22.05
N GLU A 589 -15.81 20.21 -23.31
CA GLU A 589 -14.74 20.83 -24.08
C GLU A 589 -15.02 22.31 -24.38
N ARG A 590 -16.24 22.67 -24.76
CA ARG A 590 -16.64 24.07 -24.96
C ARG A 590 -16.52 24.91 -23.70
N HIS A 591 -16.87 24.34 -22.55
CA HIS A 591 -16.70 24.98 -21.24
C HIS A 591 -15.23 25.24 -20.90
N THR A 592 -14.34 24.32 -21.23
CA THR A 592 -12.89 24.47 -20.98
C THR A 592 -12.22 25.46 -21.93
N VAL A 593 -12.66 25.54 -23.19
CA VAL A 593 -12.09 26.42 -24.21
C VAL A 593 -12.53 27.89 -24.03
N LEU A 594 -13.78 28.14 -23.61
CA LEU A 594 -14.27 29.49 -23.31
C LEU A 594 -13.50 30.12 -22.13
N HIS A 595 -13.04 29.31 -21.16
CA HIS A 595 -12.27 29.80 -20.02
C HIS A 595 -10.79 30.06 -20.31
N ALA A 596 -10.21 29.44 -21.33
CA ALA A 596 -8.86 29.76 -21.77
C ALA A 596 -8.85 31.14 -22.51
N ALA A 597 -9.94 31.50 -23.18
CA ALA A 597 -10.09 32.80 -23.84
C ALA A 597 -10.33 33.95 -22.83
N ASP A 598 -11.14 33.72 -21.78
CA ASP A 598 -11.43 34.75 -20.77
C ASP A 598 -10.26 34.97 -19.78
N ALA A 599 -9.32 34.03 -19.68
CA ALA A 599 -8.08 34.19 -18.88
C ALA A 599 -7.04 35.06 -19.61
N ASP A 600 -6.96 34.95 -20.94
CA ASP A 600 -6.03 35.76 -21.76
C ASP A 600 -6.49 37.25 -21.89
N GLU A 601 -7.81 37.56 -21.78
CA GLU A 601 -8.30 38.93 -21.79
C GLU A 601 -8.15 39.69 -20.44
N ARG A 602 -7.79 39.02 -19.36
CA ARG A 602 -7.59 39.64 -18.02
C ARG A 602 -6.13 39.97 -17.72
N ASP A 603 -5.17 39.51 -18.53
CA ASP A 603 -3.73 39.81 -18.40
C ASP A 603 -3.26 40.87 -19.44
N GLU A 604 -4.16 41.50 -20.22
CA GLU A 604 -3.96 42.76 -20.97
C GLU A 604 -4.62 43.94 -20.22
#